data_eda72dacfa72b0efd920ed6b68214230
#
_entry.id   eda72dacfa72b0efd920ed6b68214230
#
_cell.length_a   1.000
_cell.length_b   1.000
_cell.length_c   1.000
_cell.angle_alpha   90.00
_cell.angle_beta   90.00
_cell.angle_gamma   90.00
#
_symmetry.space_group_name_H-M   'P 1'
#
loop_
_entity.id
_entity.type
_entity.pdbx_description
1 polymer ?
#
loop_
_entity_poly.entity_id
_entity_poly.type
_entity_poly.pdbx_seq_one_letter_code
_entity_poly.pdbx_strand_id
1 'polypeptide(L)'
;LFYELYLRSFYDGNGDGIGDLKGAEMKLDYIAKLGMEGIWLLPIMQSPAYHGYSVTDFFAINPIYGDLKDLRNFLYGAHKRELKVILDLPLNHTSPSHEWFLKALDGEKPYRDWYLFLQSEEWLKARRHWDNQQVWSNYSGRWVYALFGPGSPDLNFESPSLWQQIKEVLTFWLSVGFDGFRFDAAKHIFDFSIEKGICEYQHSRNIAFWKEMTSHCRAISPDCLFVSEVWDDARIVDMYSSIFGIGFNFPLAEDLKLAIASRNAVSLVKALKTDMQRFFRSRRSYESGTFLTNHDMTRLVSSMNGDRDLALLALTVLLTLPGLPFLYYGEELGMEGVYDEYFNEEQLEPHLWYENGYGPGQTEWKALGKNRPHSGVSFQAQSGIAGSYFERFKNILRFRRDNPWLRFTTIKSISRKKDLVRINLHGSKGNAFLYHNTGSSRATLDTAGTPVVINGTLERLRGRWSLAGLSSAIEVLNE
;
A
#
# COMPACT_ATOMS: atom_id res chain seq x y z
N LEU A 1 -3.24 9.70 6.38
CA LEU A 1 -3.93 8.42 6.19
C LEU A 1 -4.36 8.28 4.73
N PHE A 2 -3.90 7.22 4.04
CA PHE A 2 -4.31 6.90 2.68
C PHE A 2 -5.10 5.60 2.64
N TYR A 3 -6.16 5.59 1.82
CA TYR A 3 -6.98 4.42 1.55
C TYR A 3 -6.56 3.82 0.21
N GLU A 4 -6.05 2.61 0.22
CA GLU A 4 -5.70 1.86 -0.98
C GLU A 4 -6.98 1.29 -1.58
N LEU A 5 -7.31 1.73 -2.78
CA LEU A 5 -8.57 1.46 -3.45
C LEU A 5 -8.38 0.60 -4.68
N TYR A 6 -8.86 -0.65 -4.63
CA TYR A 6 -9.05 -1.49 -5.82
C TYR A 6 -10.45 -1.25 -6.40
N LEU A 7 -10.49 -0.45 -7.46
CA LEU A 7 -11.73 0.07 -8.04
C LEU A 7 -12.72 -1.04 -8.39
N ARG A 8 -12.24 -2.09 -9.06
CA ARG A 8 -13.02 -3.23 -9.54
C ARG A 8 -13.85 -3.91 -8.46
N SER A 9 -13.33 -3.96 -7.23
CA SER A 9 -13.95 -4.63 -6.09
C SER A 9 -14.73 -3.70 -5.17
N PHE A 10 -14.73 -2.38 -5.41
CA PHE A 10 -15.20 -1.44 -4.42
C PHE A 10 -16.68 -1.14 -4.50
N TYR A 11 -17.15 -0.49 -5.57
CA TYR A 11 -18.57 -0.15 -5.73
C TYR A 11 -18.92 0.01 -7.20
N ASP A 12 -19.99 -0.66 -7.62
CA ASP A 12 -20.53 -0.63 -8.98
C ASP A 12 -21.50 0.55 -9.14
N GLY A 13 -21.14 1.54 -9.94
CA GLY A 13 -21.94 2.73 -10.18
C GLY A 13 -22.85 2.66 -11.41
N ASN A 14 -22.63 1.69 -12.30
CA ASN A 14 -23.34 1.54 -13.57
C ASN A 14 -24.24 0.31 -13.64
N GLY A 15 -24.09 -0.66 -12.71
CA GLY A 15 -24.94 -1.85 -12.59
C GLY A 15 -24.46 -3.04 -13.43
N ASP A 16 -23.19 -3.09 -13.83
CA ASP A 16 -22.61 -4.19 -14.62
C ASP A 16 -21.90 -5.27 -13.77
N GLY A 17 -21.90 -5.12 -12.47
CA GLY A 17 -21.27 -6.03 -11.51
C GLY A 17 -19.79 -5.74 -11.27
N ILE A 18 -19.20 -4.72 -11.90
CA ILE A 18 -17.80 -4.32 -11.77
C ILE A 18 -17.74 -2.95 -11.12
N GLY A 19 -16.87 -2.77 -10.14
CA GLY A 19 -16.63 -1.47 -9.53
C GLY A 19 -16.00 -0.49 -10.51
N ASP A 20 -16.44 0.76 -10.48
CA ASP A 20 -16.11 1.79 -11.46
C ASP A 20 -15.89 3.18 -10.81
N LEU A 21 -15.48 4.17 -11.61
CA LEU A 21 -15.21 5.54 -11.16
C LEU A 21 -16.46 6.25 -10.62
N LYS A 22 -17.65 5.98 -11.20
CA LYS A 22 -18.93 6.53 -10.72
C LYS A 22 -19.25 5.95 -9.35
N GLY A 23 -19.06 4.65 -9.18
CA GLY A 23 -19.25 3.97 -7.91
C GLY A 23 -18.30 4.47 -6.84
N ALA A 24 -17.03 4.66 -7.18
CA ALA A 24 -16.05 5.24 -6.27
C ALA A 24 -16.41 6.68 -5.89
N GLU A 25 -16.87 7.52 -6.84
CA GLU A 25 -17.36 8.87 -6.57
C GLU A 25 -18.52 8.86 -5.57
N MET A 26 -19.49 7.96 -5.73
CA MET A 26 -20.63 7.79 -4.80
C MET A 26 -20.19 7.40 -3.39
N LYS A 27 -19.01 6.83 -3.22
CA LYS A 27 -18.46 6.39 -1.92
C LYS A 27 -17.39 7.30 -1.33
N LEU A 28 -17.11 8.45 -1.92
CA LEU A 28 -16.13 9.40 -1.38
C LEU A 28 -16.48 9.87 0.03
N ASP A 29 -17.78 10.06 0.35
CA ASP A 29 -18.22 10.40 1.70
C ASP A 29 -17.92 9.29 2.72
N TYR A 30 -17.97 8.04 2.30
CA TYR A 30 -17.59 6.91 3.15
C TYR A 30 -16.10 6.99 3.50
N ILE A 31 -15.23 7.15 2.49
CA ILE A 31 -13.79 7.26 2.66
C ILE A 31 -13.41 8.47 3.53
N ALA A 32 -14.00 9.64 3.27
CA ALA A 32 -13.76 10.84 4.05
C ALA A 32 -14.23 10.70 5.52
N LYS A 33 -15.39 10.07 5.76
CA LYS A 33 -15.91 9.80 7.11
C LYS A 33 -15.07 8.79 7.91
N LEU A 34 -14.32 7.92 7.26
CA LEU A 34 -13.29 7.09 7.90
C LEU A 34 -12.12 7.93 8.41
N GLY A 35 -11.96 9.18 7.93
CA GLY A 35 -10.88 10.09 8.33
C GLY A 35 -9.63 9.95 7.47
N MET A 36 -9.78 9.49 6.24
CA MET A 36 -8.69 9.44 5.27
C MET A 36 -8.33 10.84 4.77
N GLU A 37 -7.06 11.05 4.46
CA GLU A 37 -6.48 12.26 3.87
C GLU A 37 -6.21 12.09 2.37
N GLY A 38 -6.26 10.85 1.89
CA GLY A 38 -6.06 10.55 0.48
C GLY A 38 -6.45 9.14 0.08
N ILE A 39 -6.41 8.93 -1.22
CA ILE A 39 -6.70 7.66 -1.88
C ILE A 39 -5.47 7.26 -2.70
N TRP A 40 -5.01 6.05 -2.53
CA TRP A 40 -4.12 5.38 -3.47
C TRP A 40 -4.98 4.52 -4.38
N LEU A 41 -5.15 4.97 -5.62
CA LEU A 41 -5.95 4.30 -6.63
C LEU A 41 -5.07 3.31 -7.40
N LEU A 42 -5.38 2.02 -7.31
CA LEU A 42 -4.71 0.98 -8.09
C LEU A 42 -4.87 1.21 -9.61
N PRO A 43 -4.08 0.57 -10.49
CA PRO A 43 -4.01 0.93 -11.89
C PRO A 43 -5.38 0.94 -12.59
N ILE A 44 -5.70 2.04 -13.26
CA ILE A 44 -6.95 2.23 -14.03
C ILE A 44 -6.72 2.33 -15.53
N MET A 45 -5.46 2.27 -15.97
CA MET A 45 -5.11 2.31 -17.39
C MET A 45 -5.71 1.12 -18.13
N GLN A 46 -5.82 1.27 -19.46
CA GLN A 46 -6.31 0.19 -20.30
C GLN A 46 -5.43 -1.05 -20.14
N SER A 47 -6.04 -2.16 -19.76
CA SER A 47 -5.37 -3.43 -19.49
C SER A 47 -6.31 -4.60 -19.76
N PRO A 48 -5.86 -5.70 -20.36
CA PRO A 48 -6.63 -6.92 -20.49
C PRO A 48 -6.70 -7.71 -19.17
N ALA A 49 -5.77 -7.44 -18.25
CA ALA A 49 -5.70 -8.11 -16.97
C ALA A 49 -6.57 -7.41 -15.91
N TYR A 50 -7.31 -8.19 -15.12
CA TYR A 50 -8.19 -7.65 -14.07
C TYR A 50 -7.44 -6.83 -13.02
N HIS A 51 -6.17 -7.14 -12.75
CA HIS A 51 -5.32 -6.43 -11.78
C HIS A 51 -4.82 -5.06 -12.28
N GLY A 52 -4.86 -4.79 -13.62
CA GLY A 52 -4.50 -3.50 -14.20
C GLY A 52 -3.01 -3.29 -14.51
N TYR A 53 -2.11 -4.15 -14.04
CA TYR A 53 -0.65 -3.97 -14.20
C TYR A 53 -0.12 -4.32 -15.60
N SER A 54 -0.88 -5.04 -16.43
CA SER A 54 -0.55 -5.32 -17.83
C SER A 54 -1.10 -4.23 -18.76
N VAL A 55 -0.49 -3.04 -18.75
CA VAL A 55 -0.99 -1.86 -19.47
C VAL A 55 -0.86 -2.02 -20.97
N THR A 56 -1.92 -1.72 -21.71
CA THR A 56 -1.94 -1.67 -23.19
C THR A 56 -1.95 -0.26 -23.75
N ASP A 57 -2.34 0.73 -22.94
CA ASP A 57 -2.27 2.15 -23.27
C ASP A 57 -2.14 2.97 -21.97
N PHE A 58 -1.03 3.68 -21.80
CA PHE A 58 -0.78 4.53 -20.64
C PHE A 58 -1.59 5.84 -20.63
N PHE A 59 -2.22 6.22 -21.74
CA PHE A 59 -2.97 7.46 -21.87
C PHE A 59 -4.50 7.25 -21.85
N ALA A 60 -4.95 6.00 -21.77
CA ALA A 60 -6.35 5.65 -21.79
C ALA A 60 -6.79 4.96 -20.48
N ILE A 61 -7.98 5.30 -20.02
CA ILE A 61 -8.65 4.58 -18.93
C ILE A 61 -9.22 3.27 -19.47
N ASN A 62 -9.18 2.21 -18.68
CA ASN A 62 -9.86 0.98 -19.01
C ASN A 62 -11.39 1.24 -19.11
N PRO A 63 -12.03 0.98 -20.26
CA PRO A 63 -13.44 1.29 -20.46
C PRO A 63 -14.39 0.69 -19.42
N ILE A 64 -14.00 -0.40 -18.77
CA ILE A 64 -14.78 -1.00 -17.68
C ILE A 64 -14.90 -0.09 -16.45
N TYR A 65 -14.01 0.88 -16.29
CA TYR A 65 -14.00 1.82 -15.16
C TYR A 65 -14.66 3.15 -15.49
N GLY A 66 -15.00 3.40 -16.77
CA GLY A 66 -15.56 4.66 -17.24
C GLY A 66 -14.62 5.41 -18.18
N ASP A 67 -14.77 6.73 -18.27
CA ASP A 67 -14.02 7.60 -19.16
C ASP A 67 -13.29 8.74 -18.40
N LEU A 68 -12.59 9.61 -19.15
CA LEU A 68 -11.90 10.77 -18.58
C LEU A 68 -12.84 11.77 -17.88
N LYS A 69 -14.11 11.82 -18.25
CA LYS A 69 -15.10 12.67 -17.60
C LYS A 69 -15.46 12.09 -16.23
N ASP A 70 -15.68 10.78 -16.16
CA ASP A 70 -15.95 10.07 -14.89
C ASP A 70 -14.75 10.22 -13.94
N LEU A 71 -13.52 10.07 -14.44
CA LEU A 71 -12.31 10.29 -13.65
C LEU A 71 -12.20 11.73 -13.11
N ARG A 72 -12.44 12.73 -13.96
CA ARG A 72 -12.41 14.13 -13.51
C ARG A 72 -13.48 14.44 -12.47
N ASN A 73 -14.66 13.83 -12.58
CA ASN A 73 -15.72 13.96 -11.59
C ASN A 73 -15.29 13.33 -10.25
N PHE A 74 -14.71 12.13 -10.30
CA PHE A 74 -14.17 11.45 -9.11
C PHE A 74 -13.08 12.30 -8.43
N LEU A 75 -12.07 12.79 -9.19
CA LEU A 75 -10.99 13.62 -8.65
C LEU A 75 -11.53 14.93 -8.06
N TYR A 76 -12.43 15.60 -8.78
CA TYR A 76 -13.08 16.81 -8.27
C TYR A 76 -13.87 16.56 -6.97
N GLY A 77 -14.63 15.46 -6.94
CA GLY A 77 -15.37 15.02 -5.76
C GLY A 77 -14.45 14.69 -4.57
N ALA A 78 -13.30 14.07 -4.82
CA ALA A 78 -12.28 13.79 -3.83
C ALA A 78 -11.67 15.09 -3.26
N HIS A 79 -11.24 15.99 -4.14
CA HIS A 79 -10.63 17.27 -3.75
C HIS A 79 -11.61 18.17 -2.97
N LYS A 80 -12.90 18.16 -3.32
CA LYS A 80 -13.94 18.84 -2.51
C LYS A 80 -14.01 18.35 -1.06
N ARG A 81 -13.55 17.14 -0.78
CA ARG A 81 -13.48 16.51 0.54
C ARG A 81 -12.08 16.55 1.14
N GLU A 82 -11.20 17.35 0.56
CA GLU A 82 -9.78 17.47 0.96
C GLU A 82 -9.00 16.14 0.86
N LEU A 83 -9.49 15.20 0.04
CA LEU A 83 -8.81 13.94 -0.23
C LEU A 83 -7.82 14.11 -1.38
N LYS A 84 -6.54 13.80 -1.14
CA LYS A 84 -5.54 13.68 -2.19
C LYS A 84 -5.72 12.35 -2.93
N VAL A 85 -5.44 12.32 -4.24
CA VAL A 85 -5.53 11.08 -5.02
C VAL A 85 -4.20 10.84 -5.72
N ILE A 86 -3.54 9.72 -5.39
CA ILE A 86 -2.35 9.25 -6.10
C ILE A 86 -2.70 8.05 -6.98
N LEU A 87 -2.13 8.02 -8.18
CA LEU A 87 -2.32 6.93 -9.13
C LEU A 87 -1.19 5.92 -9.04
N ASP A 88 -1.52 4.65 -9.07
CA ASP A 88 -0.56 3.58 -9.23
C ASP A 88 -0.08 3.48 -10.69
N LEU A 89 1.22 3.58 -10.93
CA LEU A 89 1.82 3.56 -12.25
C LEU A 89 2.86 2.44 -12.40
N PRO A 90 2.55 1.36 -13.12
CA PRO A 90 3.49 0.30 -13.47
C PRO A 90 4.29 0.70 -14.70
N LEU A 91 5.35 1.48 -14.51
CA LEU A 91 6.20 1.98 -15.60
C LEU A 91 7.34 1.04 -15.99
N ASN A 92 7.54 -0.08 -15.27
CA ASN A 92 8.62 -1.03 -15.54
C ASN A 92 8.39 -1.82 -16.83
N HIS A 93 7.16 -2.18 -17.15
CA HIS A 93 6.79 -3.08 -18.25
C HIS A 93 5.48 -2.66 -18.92
N THR A 94 5.14 -3.34 -20.02
CA THR A 94 3.85 -3.19 -20.70
C THR A 94 3.18 -4.55 -20.87
N SER A 95 1.91 -4.55 -21.30
CA SER A 95 1.29 -5.75 -21.86
C SER A 95 1.98 -6.18 -23.16
N PRO A 96 2.01 -7.49 -23.50
CA PRO A 96 2.37 -7.94 -24.84
C PRO A 96 1.47 -7.40 -25.95
N SER A 97 0.29 -6.89 -25.60
CA SER A 97 -0.66 -6.27 -26.54
C SER A 97 -0.52 -4.75 -26.63
N HIS A 98 0.45 -4.16 -25.94
CA HIS A 98 0.71 -2.72 -26.01
C HIS A 98 1.19 -2.33 -27.42
N GLU A 99 0.69 -1.24 -27.98
CA GLU A 99 1.09 -0.77 -29.31
C GLU A 99 2.60 -0.60 -29.45
N TRP A 100 3.27 -0.08 -28.43
CA TRP A 100 4.74 0.06 -28.41
C TRP A 100 5.44 -1.30 -28.58
N PHE A 101 4.93 -2.34 -27.90
CA PHE A 101 5.55 -3.68 -27.97
C PHE A 101 5.30 -4.33 -29.33
N LEU A 102 4.10 -4.21 -29.90
CA LEU A 102 3.78 -4.74 -31.23
C LEU A 102 4.65 -4.08 -32.31
N LYS A 103 4.77 -2.75 -32.30
CA LYS A 103 5.69 -2.04 -33.19
C LYS A 103 7.16 -2.41 -32.98
N ALA A 104 7.56 -2.64 -31.73
CA ALA A 104 8.92 -3.12 -31.43
C ALA A 104 9.20 -4.52 -32.00
N LEU A 105 8.22 -5.43 -31.95
CA LEU A 105 8.30 -6.73 -32.60
C LEU A 105 8.40 -6.62 -34.12
N ASP A 106 7.74 -5.65 -34.75
CA ASP A 106 7.84 -5.37 -36.19
C ASP A 106 9.15 -4.65 -36.57
N GLY A 107 9.93 -4.25 -35.57
CA GLY A 107 11.23 -3.59 -35.81
C GLY A 107 11.15 -2.07 -36.01
N GLU A 108 9.97 -1.46 -35.77
CA GLU A 108 9.77 -0.03 -35.96
C GLU A 108 10.53 0.78 -34.90
N LYS A 109 11.23 1.83 -35.34
CA LYS A 109 11.84 2.81 -34.42
C LYS A 109 10.87 3.95 -34.09
N PRO A 110 10.92 4.55 -32.90
CA PRO A 110 11.87 4.25 -31.79
C PRO A 110 11.51 3.02 -30.95
N TYR A 111 10.35 2.43 -31.15
CA TYR A 111 9.76 1.36 -30.31
C TYR A 111 10.66 0.14 -30.17
N ARG A 112 11.40 -0.22 -31.25
CA ARG A 112 12.35 -1.35 -31.21
C ARG A 112 13.43 -1.17 -30.14
N ASP A 113 13.81 0.04 -29.84
CA ASP A 113 14.82 0.38 -28.84
C ASP A 113 14.23 0.49 -27.42
N TRP A 114 12.89 0.48 -27.28
CA TRP A 114 12.19 0.56 -25.98
C TRP A 114 12.03 -0.78 -25.28
N TYR A 115 12.46 -1.88 -25.88
CA TYR A 115 12.45 -3.21 -25.28
C TYR A 115 13.81 -3.87 -25.45
N LEU A 116 14.22 -4.67 -24.45
CA LEU A 116 15.49 -5.37 -24.47
C LEU A 116 15.31 -6.73 -25.16
N PHE A 117 15.76 -6.83 -26.39
CA PHE A 117 15.79 -8.07 -27.14
C PHE A 117 17.08 -8.83 -26.88
N LEU A 118 17.02 -10.15 -26.93
CA LEU A 118 18.15 -11.04 -26.74
C LEU A 118 19.25 -10.74 -27.78
N GLN A 119 20.47 -10.48 -27.29
CA GLN A 119 21.64 -10.23 -28.14
C GLN A 119 22.65 -11.38 -28.08
N SER A 120 22.56 -12.26 -27.06
CA SER A 120 23.43 -13.41 -26.88
C SER A 120 22.63 -14.57 -26.26
N GLU A 121 22.85 -15.80 -26.77
CA GLU A 121 22.22 -16.98 -26.17
C GLU A 121 22.65 -17.24 -24.71
N GLU A 122 23.81 -16.74 -24.32
CA GLU A 122 24.30 -16.81 -22.95
C GLU A 122 23.33 -16.15 -21.96
N TRP A 123 22.64 -15.08 -22.38
CA TRP A 123 21.67 -14.36 -21.55
C TRP A 123 20.43 -15.17 -21.19
N LEU A 124 20.11 -16.21 -21.95
CA LEU A 124 19.02 -17.14 -21.64
C LEU A 124 19.23 -17.88 -20.32
N LYS A 125 20.46 -17.87 -19.78
CA LYS A 125 20.80 -18.46 -18.48
C LYS A 125 20.42 -17.55 -17.31
N ALA A 126 20.12 -16.26 -17.56
CA ALA A 126 19.76 -15.32 -16.53
C ALA A 126 18.47 -15.74 -15.81
N ARG A 127 18.47 -15.56 -14.51
CA ARG A 127 17.36 -15.93 -13.62
C ARG A 127 17.10 -14.80 -12.65
N ARG A 128 15.83 -14.58 -12.29
CA ARG A 128 15.46 -13.61 -11.26
C ARG A 128 15.80 -14.13 -9.86
N HIS A 129 16.07 -13.19 -8.96
CA HIS A 129 16.72 -13.51 -7.69
C HIS A 129 15.83 -14.22 -6.66
N TRP A 130 14.50 -14.02 -6.69
CA TRP A 130 13.62 -14.48 -5.62
C TRP A 130 13.07 -15.90 -5.80
N ASP A 131 12.94 -16.40 -7.05
CA ASP A 131 12.39 -17.72 -7.34
C ASP A 131 13.15 -18.51 -8.40
N ASN A 132 14.27 -17.96 -8.91
CA ASN A 132 15.13 -18.58 -9.91
C ASN A 132 14.44 -18.87 -11.27
N GLN A 133 13.32 -18.19 -11.58
CA GLN A 133 12.66 -18.32 -12.87
C GLN A 133 13.41 -17.59 -13.98
N GLN A 134 13.20 -18.04 -15.23
CA GLN A 134 13.77 -17.43 -16.43
C GLN A 134 13.15 -16.05 -16.66
N VAL A 135 13.99 -15.09 -17.07
CA VAL A 135 13.60 -13.70 -17.31
C VAL A 135 13.49 -13.34 -18.80
N TRP A 136 13.64 -14.30 -19.66
CA TRP A 136 13.51 -14.14 -21.11
C TRP A 136 12.29 -14.90 -21.60
N SER A 137 11.40 -14.22 -22.30
CA SER A 137 10.18 -14.79 -22.88
C SER A 137 10.21 -14.72 -24.39
N ASN A 138 9.68 -15.75 -25.05
CA ASN A 138 9.66 -15.84 -26.52
C ASN A 138 8.32 -15.32 -27.06
N TYR A 139 8.39 -14.29 -27.90
CA TYR A 139 7.24 -13.71 -28.58
C TYR A 139 7.43 -13.87 -30.10
N SER A 140 6.72 -14.83 -30.68
CA SER A 140 6.78 -15.12 -32.13
C SER A 140 8.21 -15.31 -32.68
N GLY A 141 9.04 -16.06 -31.94
CA GLY A 141 10.43 -16.35 -32.34
C GLY A 141 11.44 -15.28 -31.88
N ARG A 142 11.03 -14.23 -31.21
CA ARG A 142 11.91 -13.19 -30.66
C ARG A 142 11.95 -13.27 -29.15
N TRP A 143 13.13 -13.41 -28.56
CA TRP A 143 13.33 -13.39 -27.13
C TRP A 143 13.45 -11.95 -26.63
N VAL A 144 12.61 -11.61 -25.64
CA VAL A 144 12.55 -10.29 -25.00
C VAL A 144 12.66 -10.45 -23.49
N TYR A 145 13.34 -9.53 -22.84
CA TYR A 145 13.43 -9.48 -21.39
C TYR A 145 12.05 -9.22 -20.77
N ALA A 146 11.67 -10.02 -19.81
CA ALA A 146 10.38 -10.02 -19.15
C ALA A 146 10.54 -10.55 -17.73
N LEU A 147 10.99 -9.69 -16.80
CA LEU A 147 11.30 -10.06 -15.42
C LEU A 147 10.12 -10.71 -14.71
N PHE A 148 8.93 -10.11 -14.89
CA PHE A 148 7.69 -10.57 -14.27
C PHE A 148 6.94 -11.62 -15.10
N GLY A 149 7.59 -12.16 -16.13
CA GLY A 149 7.06 -13.24 -16.95
C GLY A 149 6.44 -12.77 -18.27
N PRO A 150 5.90 -13.71 -19.07
CA PRO A 150 5.51 -13.45 -20.46
C PRO A 150 4.33 -12.48 -20.62
N GLY A 151 3.60 -12.17 -19.56
CA GLY A 151 2.54 -11.14 -19.55
C GLY A 151 3.04 -9.72 -19.41
N SER A 152 4.36 -9.51 -19.21
CA SER A 152 4.93 -8.23 -18.80
C SER A 152 6.32 -8.00 -19.42
N PRO A 153 6.44 -7.80 -20.75
CA PRO A 153 7.73 -7.45 -21.37
C PRO A 153 8.23 -6.11 -20.81
N ASP A 154 9.46 -6.14 -20.28
CA ASP A 154 10.07 -4.98 -19.62
C ASP A 154 10.49 -3.92 -20.62
N LEU A 155 10.34 -2.66 -20.21
CA LEU A 155 10.82 -1.51 -20.95
C LEU A 155 12.34 -1.35 -20.79
N ASN A 156 13.00 -0.94 -21.88
CA ASN A 156 14.45 -0.76 -21.93
C ASN A 156 14.81 0.72 -21.64
N PHE A 157 15.10 1.03 -20.40
CA PHE A 157 15.47 2.36 -19.96
C PHE A 157 16.88 2.82 -20.38
N GLU A 158 17.61 2.03 -21.17
CA GLU A 158 18.80 2.48 -21.91
C GLU A 158 18.43 3.48 -23.03
N SER A 159 17.17 3.50 -23.46
CA SER A 159 16.70 4.38 -24.55
C SER A 159 16.30 5.77 -24.03
N PRO A 160 16.99 6.85 -24.42
CA PRO A 160 16.62 8.21 -24.00
C PRO A 160 15.24 8.65 -24.51
N SER A 161 14.80 8.14 -25.67
CA SER A 161 13.48 8.46 -26.21
C SER A 161 12.35 7.86 -25.36
N LEU A 162 12.58 6.74 -24.69
CA LEU A 162 11.65 6.17 -23.74
C LEU A 162 11.48 7.09 -22.51
N TRP A 163 12.57 7.67 -21.97
CA TRP A 163 12.49 8.60 -20.86
C TRP A 163 11.60 9.79 -21.17
N GLN A 164 11.70 10.33 -22.40
CA GLN A 164 10.83 11.42 -22.84
C GLN A 164 9.37 10.95 -22.89
N GLN A 165 9.10 9.77 -23.40
CA GLN A 165 7.74 9.20 -23.45
C GLN A 165 7.17 8.98 -22.03
N ILE A 166 7.97 8.51 -21.08
CA ILE A 166 7.55 8.38 -19.67
C ILE A 166 7.21 9.75 -19.07
N LYS A 167 7.98 10.81 -19.37
CA LYS A 167 7.63 12.18 -18.93
C LYS A 167 6.28 12.63 -19.48
N GLU A 168 5.96 12.25 -20.72
CA GLU A 168 4.64 12.56 -21.31
C GLU A 168 3.51 11.85 -20.59
N VAL A 169 3.69 10.57 -20.22
CA VAL A 169 2.74 9.82 -19.39
C VAL A 169 2.51 10.51 -18.04
N LEU A 170 3.58 10.89 -17.35
CA LEU A 170 3.51 11.59 -16.06
C LEU A 170 2.80 12.94 -16.18
N THR A 171 3.15 13.72 -17.22
CA THR A 171 2.53 15.01 -17.51
C THR A 171 1.03 14.86 -17.78
N PHE A 172 0.64 13.84 -18.56
CA PHE A 172 -0.76 13.58 -18.88
C PHE A 172 -1.58 13.37 -17.60
N TRP A 173 -1.18 12.45 -16.74
CA TRP A 173 -1.96 12.13 -15.54
C TRP A 173 -1.97 13.27 -14.51
N LEU A 174 -0.88 14.05 -14.38
CA LEU A 174 -0.89 15.28 -13.58
C LEU A 174 -1.86 16.31 -14.16
N SER A 175 -1.93 16.45 -15.50
CA SER A 175 -2.86 17.38 -16.16
C SER A 175 -4.34 16.96 -16.01
N VAL A 176 -4.61 15.67 -15.83
CA VAL A 176 -5.95 15.15 -15.55
C VAL A 176 -6.40 15.54 -14.14
N GLY A 177 -5.46 15.66 -13.18
CA GLY A 177 -5.72 16.18 -11.85
C GLY A 177 -5.29 15.26 -10.69
N PHE A 178 -4.45 14.26 -10.92
CA PHE A 178 -3.86 13.47 -9.83
C PHE A 178 -2.88 14.31 -9.00
N ASP A 179 -2.84 14.05 -7.69
CA ASP A 179 -1.92 14.72 -6.75
C ASP A 179 -0.54 14.05 -6.69
N GLY A 180 -0.35 12.96 -7.40
CA GLY A 180 0.91 12.23 -7.42
C GLY A 180 0.77 10.78 -7.84
N PHE A 181 1.83 10.01 -7.54
CA PHE A 181 1.95 8.64 -8.01
C PHE A 181 2.49 7.68 -6.95
N ARG A 182 2.02 6.45 -6.98
CA ARG A 182 2.74 5.29 -6.45
C ARG A 182 3.45 4.62 -7.63
N PHE A 183 4.76 4.50 -7.54
CA PHE A 183 5.54 3.84 -8.57
C PHE A 183 5.76 2.38 -8.22
N ASP A 184 5.16 1.54 -9.06
CA ASP A 184 5.30 0.09 -9.02
C ASP A 184 6.72 -0.34 -9.37
N ALA A 185 7.20 -1.42 -8.76
CA ALA A 185 8.46 -2.08 -9.08
C ALA A 185 9.66 -1.12 -9.22
N ALA A 186 9.73 -0.06 -8.37
CA ALA A 186 10.64 1.07 -8.56
C ALA A 186 12.14 0.69 -8.58
N LYS A 187 12.53 -0.45 -8.02
CA LYS A 187 13.92 -0.95 -8.06
C LYS A 187 14.29 -1.70 -9.33
N HIS A 188 13.30 -1.97 -10.20
CA HIS A 188 13.44 -2.84 -11.36
C HIS A 188 13.60 -2.10 -12.72
N ILE A 189 13.84 -0.77 -12.70
CA ILE A 189 14.05 0.04 -13.92
C ILE A 189 15.35 -0.37 -14.65
N PHE A 190 16.42 -0.60 -13.90
CA PHE A 190 17.68 -1.16 -14.39
C PHE A 190 18.06 -2.34 -13.50
N ASP A 191 17.60 -3.52 -13.84
CA ASP A 191 17.82 -4.75 -13.09
C ASP A 191 18.46 -5.88 -13.91
N PHE A 192 18.82 -5.59 -15.17
CA PHE A 192 19.60 -6.47 -16.04
C PHE A 192 20.88 -5.79 -16.48
N SER A 193 22.01 -6.43 -16.25
CA SER A 193 23.31 -5.96 -16.76
C SER A 193 23.55 -6.49 -18.16
N ILE A 194 23.45 -5.61 -19.16
CA ILE A 194 23.72 -5.93 -20.57
C ILE A 194 25.17 -6.40 -20.76
N GLU A 195 26.11 -5.79 -20.03
CA GLU A 195 27.53 -6.16 -20.10
C GLU A 195 27.81 -7.57 -19.60
N LYS A 196 27.14 -7.96 -18.47
CA LYS A 196 27.38 -9.27 -17.84
C LYS A 196 26.41 -10.35 -18.28
N GLY A 197 25.27 -9.98 -18.87
CA GLY A 197 24.20 -10.90 -19.26
C GLY A 197 23.46 -11.55 -18.08
N ILE A 198 23.35 -10.86 -16.95
CA ILE A 198 22.72 -11.37 -15.72
C ILE A 198 21.75 -10.36 -15.10
N CYS A 199 20.81 -10.85 -14.30
CA CYS A 199 20.01 -9.98 -13.44
C CYS A 199 20.92 -9.36 -12.36
N GLU A 200 20.93 -8.03 -12.29
CA GLU A 200 21.72 -7.27 -11.33
C GLU A 200 21.06 -5.91 -11.08
N TYR A 201 20.64 -5.64 -9.83
CA TYR A 201 20.05 -4.35 -9.48
C TYR A 201 21.08 -3.22 -9.60
N GLN A 202 20.86 -2.31 -10.52
CA GLN A 202 21.71 -1.15 -10.76
C GLN A 202 21.15 0.08 -10.01
N HIS A 203 21.12 0.01 -8.68
CA HIS A 203 20.47 1.02 -7.82
C HIS A 203 20.86 2.47 -8.12
N SER A 204 22.12 2.74 -8.43
CA SER A 204 22.57 4.11 -8.74
C SER A 204 21.90 4.66 -10.00
N ARG A 205 21.67 3.82 -11.00
CA ARG A 205 20.98 4.17 -12.24
C ARG A 205 19.49 4.35 -12.02
N ASN A 206 18.86 3.43 -11.26
CA ASN A 206 17.48 3.54 -10.84
C ASN A 206 17.22 4.88 -10.14
N ILE A 207 18.08 5.25 -9.20
CA ILE A 207 17.99 6.50 -8.45
C ILE A 207 18.15 7.71 -9.38
N ALA A 208 19.06 7.66 -10.35
CA ALA A 208 19.23 8.75 -11.31
C ALA A 208 17.98 8.95 -12.17
N PHE A 209 17.39 7.86 -12.68
CA PHE A 209 16.13 7.88 -13.41
C PHE A 209 15.00 8.51 -12.57
N TRP A 210 14.79 8.00 -11.35
CA TRP A 210 13.71 8.50 -10.50
C TRP A 210 13.90 9.96 -10.06
N LYS A 211 15.13 10.41 -9.84
CA LYS A 211 15.42 11.82 -9.58
C LYS A 211 14.96 12.70 -10.75
N GLU A 212 15.22 12.26 -11.97
CA GLU A 212 14.80 13.01 -13.16
C GLU A 212 13.27 13.02 -13.31
N MET A 213 12.60 11.87 -13.15
CA MET A 213 11.14 11.76 -13.23
C MET A 213 10.43 12.57 -12.15
N THR A 214 10.87 12.45 -10.90
CA THR A 214 10.27 13.22 -9.79
C THR A 214 10.54 14.72 -9.90
N SER A 215 11.70 15.12 -10.43
CA SER A 215 12.01 16.54 -10.70
C SER A 215 11.13 17.10 -11.81
N HIS A 216 10.88 16.32 -12.86
CA HIS A 216 9.97 16.70 -13.94
C HIS A 216 8.54 16.93 -13.41
N CYS A 217 8.03 16.00 -12.61
CA CYS A 217 6.70 16.15 -12.00
C CYS A 217 6.61 17.36 -11.06
N ARG A 218 7.65 17.60 -10.22
CA ARG A 218 7.67 18.77 -9.32
C ARG A 218 7.75 20.09 -10.07
N ALA A 219 8.30 20.13 -11.27
CA ALA A 219 8.29 21.32 -12.12
C ALA A 219 6.87 21.65 -12.62
N ILE A 220 5.98 20.66 -12.73
CA ILE A 220 4.58 20.81 -13.13
C ILE A 220 3.70 21.07 -11.89
N SER A 221 3.86 20.27 -10.85
CA SER A 221 3.13 20.33 -9.59
C SER A 221 4.13 20.24 -8.42
N PRO A 222 4.50 21.38 -7.79
CA PRO A 222 5.51 21.39 -6.72
C PRO A 222 5.16 20.49 -5.52
N ASP A 223 3.87 20.34 -5.23
CA ASP A 223 3.35 19.55 -4.11
C ASP A 223 3.04 18.09 -4.49
N CYS A 224 3.53 17.63 -5.65
CA CYS A 224 3.29 16.28 -6.14
C CYS A 224 3.83 15.23 -5.17
N LEU A 225 2.98 14.29 -4.81
CA LEU A 225 3.27 13.21 -3.89
C LEU A 225 3.85 12.00 -4.63
N PHE A 226 4.89 11.40 -4.08
CA PHE A 226 5.45 10.17 -4.64
C PHE A 226 5.61 9.13 -3.56
N VAL A 227 5.18 7.91 -3.88
CA VAL A 227 5.35 6.74 -3.05
C VAL A 227 6.08 5.68 -3.86
N SER A 228 7.16 5.12 -3.33
CA SER A 228 7.88 4.03 -3.99
C SER A 228 7.49 2.67 -3.43
N GLU A 229 7.27 1.72 -4.33
CA GLU A 229 7.30 0.31 -3.98
C GLU A 229 8.71 -0.23 -4.18
N VAL A 230 9.32 -0.60 -3.06
CA VAL A 230 10.62 -1.28 -3.03
C VAL A 230 10.56 -2.39 -1.99
N TRP A 231 10.26 -3.58 -2.43
CA TRP A 231 10.21 -4.76 -1.55
C TRP A 231 11.64 -5.30 -1.39
N ASP A 232 12.31 -4.84 -0.36
CA ASP A 232 13.71 -5.15 -0.10
C ASP A 232 14.09 -4.90 1.37
N ASP A 233 15.36 -5.11 1.71
CA ASP A 233 15.86 -4.76 3.03
C ASP A 233 15.74 -3.24 3.31
N ALA A 234 15.78 -2.91 4.60
CA ALA A 234 15.56 -1.54 5.06
C ALA A 234 16.52 -0.51 4.43
N ARG A 235 17.77 -0.89 4.12
CA ARG A 235 18.77 0.01 3.53
C ARG A 235 18.41 0.36 2.09
N ILE A 236 17.97 -0.62 1.32
CA ILE A 236 17.54 -0.41 -0.08
C ILE A 236 16.26 0.43 -0.10
N VAL A 237 15.26 0.09 0.72
CA VAL A 237 14.05 0.91 0.85
C VAL A 237 14.38 2.37 1.16
N ASP A 238 15.32 2.64 2.09
CA ASP A 238 15.72 4.00 2.46
C ASP A 238 16.35 4.78 1.30
N MET A 239 17.14 4.12 0.47
CA MET A 239 17.77 4.76 -0.70
C MET A 239 16.73 5.34 -1.65
N TYR A 240 15.68 4.57 -1.97
CA TYR A 240 14.61 5.01 -2.87
C TYR A 240 13.67 6.00 -2.16
N SER A 241 13.26 5.72 -0.94
CA SER A 241 12.37 6.60 -0.17
C SER A 241 12.91 8.03 -0.07
N SER A 242 14.23 8.21 0.00
CA SER A 242 14.87 9.52 0.03
C SER A 242 14.64 10.36 -1.24
N ILE A 243 14.33 9.72 -2.37
CA ILE A 243 14.07 10.38 -3.66
C ILE A 243 12.59 10.72 -3.81
N PHE A 244 11.75 9.78 -3.41
CA PHE A 244 10.31 9.92 -3.56
C PHE A 244 9.69 10.79 -2.46
N GLY A 245 10.29 10.82 -1.28
CA GLY A 245 9.75 11.50 -0.10
C GLY A 245 8.90 10.58 0.77
N ILE A 246 8.29 9.54 0.20
CA ILE A 246 7.56 8.49 0.92
C ILE A 246 7.99 7.13 0.36
N GLY A 247 8.27 6.17 1.23
CA GLY A 247 8.54 4.79 0.84
C GLY A 247 7.77 3.81 1.69
N PHE A 248 7.22 2.77 1.06
CA PHE A 248 6.54 1.70 1.78
C PHE A 248 7.51 0.93 2.68
N ASN A 249 7.14 0.79 3.94
CA ASN A 249 7.99 0.17 4.96
C ASN A 249 7.67 -1.33 5.09
N PHE A 250 8.00 -2.10 4.04
CA PHE A 250 7.82 -3.55 4.02
C PHE A 250 8.48 -4.27 5.20
N PRO A 251 9.74 -3.96 5.59
CA PRO A 251 10.35 -4.63 6.74
C PRO A 251 9.57 -4.46 8.04
N LEU A 252 9.03 -3.26 8.30
CA LEU A 252 8.21 -3.03 9.49
C LEU A 252 6.88 -3.76 9.42
N ALA A 253 6.23 -3.76 8.25
CA ALA A 253 4.95 -4.44 8.03
C ALA A 253 5.06 -5.94 8.34
N GLU A 254 6.08 -6.62 7.82
CA GLU A 254 6.32 -8.04 8.05
C GLU A 254 6.63 -8.33 9.52
N ASP A 255 7.56 -7.59 10.11
CA ASP A 255 7.97 -7.78 11.49
C ASP A 255 6.82 -7.53 12.48
N LEU A 256 5.97 -6.51 12.25
CA LEU A 256 4.79 -6.22 13.09
C LEU A 256 3.76 -7.35 13.00
N LYS A 257 3.41 -7.80 11.80
CA LYS A 257 2.45 -8.90 11.61
C LYS A 257 2.90 -10.15 12.36
N LEU A 258 4.16 -10.57 12.16
CA LEU A 258 4.72 -11.76 12.83
C LEU A 258 4.75 -11.62 14.37
N ALA A 259 5.14 -10.44 14.86
CA ALA A 259 5.21 -10.20 16.30
C ALA A 259 3.83 -10.24 16.97
N ILE A 260 2.83 -9.62 16.33
CA ILE A 260 1.46 -9.56 16.87
C ILE A 260 0.76 -10.91 16.72
N ALA A 261 0.84 -11.58 15.57
CA ALA A 261 0.23 -12.89 15.34
C ALA A 261 0.74 -13.94 16.35
N SER A 262 2.03 -13.87 16.70
CA SER A 262 2.65 -14.74 17.72
C SER A 262 2.48 -14.23 19.15
N ARG A 263 1.79 -13.10 19.38
CA ARG A 263 1.64 -12.43 20.68
C ARG A 263 2.99 -12.21 21.40
N ASN A 264 4.05 -11.92 20.64
CA ASN A 264 5.41 -11.88 21.13
C ASN A 264 5.91 -10.44 21.34
N ALA A 265 5.80 -9.96 22.58
CA ALA A 265 6.28 -8.64 22.97
C ALA A 265 7.79 -8.43 22.74
N VAL A 266 8.61 -9.50 22.80
CA VAL A 266 10.05 -9.40 22.51
C VAL A 266 10.29 -9.10 21.05
N SER A 267 9.60 -9.82 20.16
CA SER A 267 9.66 -9.62 18.72
C SER A 267 9.13 -8.22 18.33
N LEU A 268 8.03 -7.77 18.95
CA LEU A 268 7.49 -6.43 18.73
C LEU A 268 8.51 -5.34 19.12
N VAL A 269 9.14 -5.47 20.29
CA VAL A 269 10.20 -4.52 20.71
C VAL A 269 11.38 -4.55 19.76
N LYS A 270 11.77 -5.72 19.26
CA LYS A 270 12.87 -5.85 18.29
C LYS A 270 12.52 -5.12 16.98
N ALA A 271 11.34 -5.39 16.41
CA ALA A 271 10.85 -4.76 15.18
C ALA A 271 10.88 -3.22 15.30
N LEU A 272 10.25 -2.69 16.34
CA LEU A 272 10.17 -1.26 16.59
C LEU A 272 11.55 -0.60 16.84
N LYS A 273 12.46 -1.29 17.53
CA LYS A 273 13.84 -0.78 17.73
C LYS A 273 14.63 -0.77 16.44
N THR A 274 14.47 -1.78 15.60
CA THR A 274 15.11 -1.83 14.28
C THR A 274 14.65 -0.66 13.42
N ASP A 275 13.34 -0.43 13.34
CA ASP A 275 12.76 0.69 12.60
C ASP A 275 13.20 2.05 13.16
N MET A 276 13.16 2.23 14.49
CA MET A 276 13.66 3.44 15.15
C MET A 276 15.12 3.74 14.81
N GLN A 277 16.01 2.74 14.86
CA GLN A 277 17.42 2.89 14.51
C GLN A 277 17.64 3.26 13.05
N ARG A 278 16.84 2.69 12.16
CA ARG A 278 16.82 2.99 10.74
C ARG A 278 16.52 4.47 10.50
N PHE A 279 15.44 5.01 11.06
CA PHE A 279 15.08 6.42 10.93
C PHE A 279 16.12 7.36 11.53
N PHE A 280 16.78 6.97 12.61
CA PHE A 280 17.87 7.73 13.19
C PHE A 280 19.06 7.83 12.23
N ARG A 281 19.42 6.74 11.55
CA ARG A 281 20.51 6.69 10.57
C ARG A 281 20.20 7.49 9.30
N SER A 282 18.98 7.40 8.79
CA SER A 282 18.57 8.12 7.58
C SER A 282 18.40 9.63 7.78
N ARG A 283 18.58 10.13 9.02
CA ARG A 283 18.31 11.52 9.41
C ARG A 283 16.90 12.00 9.02
N ARG A 284 15.96 11.09 8.82
CA ARG A 284 14.57 11.36 8.41
C ARG A 284 14.48 12.20 7.14
N SER A 285 15.23 11.86 6.12
CA SER A 285 15.17 12.52 4.82
C SER A 285 13.88 12.21 4.04
N TYR A 286 13.02 11.33 4.57
CA TYR A 286 11.76 10.89 3.97
C TYR A 286 10.75 10.51 5.06
N GLU A 287 9.49 10.31 4.66
CA GLU A 287 8.43 9.81 5.52
C GLU A 287 8.20 8.30 5.30
N SER A 288 8.01 7.56 6.39
CA SER A 288 7.68 6.14 6.31
C SER A 288 6.23 5.98 5.86
N GLY A 289 6.01 5.37 4.71
CA GLY A 289 4.72 4.85 4.30
C GLY A 289 4.43 3.58 5.07
N THR A 290 3.73 3.70 6.21
CA THR A 290 3.46 2.55 7.08
C THR A 290 2.19 1.84 6.65
N PHE A 291 2.19 0.51 6.65
CA PHE A 291 1.05 -0.33 6.30
C PHE A 291 1.22 -1.71 6.94
N LEU A 292 0.20 -2.55 6.91
CA LEU A 292 0.28 -3.94 7.34
C LEU A 292 0.07 -4.89 6.17
N THR A 293 -0.87 -4.58 5.29
CA THR A 293 -1.19 -5.37 4.10
C THR A 293 -1.55 -4.46 2.93
N ASN A 294 -1.48 -5.00 1.72
CA ASN A 294 -1.90 -4.38 0.48
C ASN A 294 -2.50 -5.45 -0.46
N HIS A 295 -2.76 -5.08 -1.71
CA HIS A 295 -3.34 -5.96 -2.72
C HIS A 295 -2.47 -7.18 -3.10
N ASP A 296 -1.15 -7.15 -2.81
CA ASP A 296 -0.20 -8.23 -3.07
C ASP A 296 0.09 -9.11 -1.83
N MET A 297 -0.69 -8.95 -0.78
CA MET A 297 -0.47 -9.62 0.50
C MET A 297 -1.72 -10.30 1.04
N THR A 298 -1.51 -11.33 1.84
CA THR A 298 -2.58 -11.91 2.68
C THR A 298 -3.16 -10.84 3.60
N ARG A 299 -4.51 -10.69 3.59
CA ARG A 299 -5.23 -9.67 4.40
C ARG A 299 -4.94 -9.81 5.89
N LEU A 300 -5.05 -8.70 6.61
CA LEU A 300 -4.64 -8.59 8.00
C LEU A 300 -5.31 -9.63 8.91
N VAL A 301 -6.63 -9.79 8.83
CA VAL A 301 -7.35 -10.77 9.67
C VAL A 301 -6.90 -12.19 9.36
N SER A 302 -6.69 -12.53 8.09
CA SER A 302 -6.13 -13.84 7.70
C SER A 302 -4.70 -14.04 8.22
N SER A 303 -3.86 -12.98 8.19
CA SER A 303 -2.51 -13.02 8.78
C SER A 303 -2.51 -13.20 10.30
N MET A 304 -3.63 -12.91 10.96
CA MET A 304 -3.87 -13.14 12.39
C MET A 304 -4.63 -14.44 12.67
N ASN A 305 -4.68 -15.38 11.72
CA ASN A 305 -5.42 -16.64 11.81
C ASN A 305 -6.93 -16.45 12.13
N GLY A 306 -7.55 -15.40 11.60
CA GLY A 306 -8.95 -15.04 11.83
C GLY A 306 -9.22 -14.30 13.16
N ASP A 307 -8.18 -14.03 13.97
CA ASP A 307 -8.33 -13.31 15.24
C ASP A 307 -8.44 -11.80 15.00
N ARG A 308 -9.67 -11.29 15.03
CA ARG A 308 -10.00 -9.87 14.82
C ARG A 308 -9.48 -8.96 15.92
N ASP A 309 -9.31 -9.44 17.13
CA ASP A 309 -8.73 -8.63 18.21
C ASP A 309 -7.23 -8.43 18.03
N LEU A 310 -6.51 -9.45 17.55
CA LEU A 310 -5.11 -9.31 17.14
C LEU A 310 -4.96 -8.36 15.95
N ALA A 311 -5.85 -8.43 14.97
CA ALA A 311 -5.83 -7.51 13.83
C ALA A 311 -6.03 -6.05 14.28
N LEU A 312 -6.98 -5.78 15.18
CA LEU A 312 -7.18 -4.44 15.75
C LEU A 312 -6.00 -3.99 16.62
N LEU A 313 -5.33 -4.90 17.32
CA LEU A 313 -4.11 -4.57 18.06
C LEU A 313 -2.98 -4.18 17.11
N ALA A 314 -2.75 -4.96 16.05
CA ALA A 314 -1.73 -4.66 15.03
C ALA A 314 -1.97 -3.31 14.37
N LEU A 315 -3.22 -3.03 13.99
CA LEU A 315 -3.65 -1.75 13.45
C LEU A 315 -3.42 -0.60 14.43
N THR A 316 -3.75 -0.81 15.71
CA THR A 316 -3.54 0.21 16.75
C THR A 316 -2.06 0.52 16.92
N VAL A 317 -1.20 -0.51 16.92
CA VAL A 317 0.25 -0.30 16.95
C VAL A 317 0.68 0.52 15.75
N LEU A 318 0.31 0.13 14.52
CA LEU A 318 0.65 0.85 13.29
C LEU A 318 0.21 2.33 13.36
N LEU A 319 -1.07 2.57 13.67
CA LEU A 319 -1.66 3.92 13.63
C LEU A 319 -1.18 4.84 14.75
N THR A 320 -0.48 4.31 15.75
CA THR A 320 0.14 5.12 16.82
C THR A 320 1.62 5.41 16.57
N LEU A 321 2.24 4.75 15.59
CA LEU A 321 3.63 5.01 15.19
C LEU A 321 3.75 6.28 14.34
N PRO A 322 4.96 6.90 14.28
CA PRO A 322 5.25 7.96 13.31
C PRO A 322 5.20 7.44 11.87
N GLY A 323 4.90 8.34 10.93
CA GLY A 323 4.80 8.05 9.50
C GLY A 323 3.40 8.26 8.92
N LEU A 324 3.23 7.96 7.64
CA LEU A 324 2.00 8.08 6.87
C LEU A 324 1.38 6.70 6.64
N PRO A 325 0.29 6.35 7.35
CA PRO A 325 -0.34 5.05 7.19
C PRO A 325 -1.13 4.91 5.90
N PHE A 326 -1.04 3.72 5.29
CA PHE A 326 -1.84 3.25 4.16
C PHE A 326 -2.67 2.07 4.61
N LEU A 327 -3.96 2.06 4.26
CA LEU A 327 -4.93 1.05 4.66
C LEU A 327 -5.62 0.48 3.43
N TYR A 328 -5.60 -0.83 3.29
CA TYR A 328 -6.19 -1.52 2.15
C TYR A 328 -7.71 -1.62 2.30
N TYR A 329 -8.47 -1.44 1.21
CA TYR A 329 -9.94 -1.51 1.24
C TYR A 329 -10.43 -2.82 1.87
N GLY A 330 -11.49 -2.75 2.65
CA GLY A 330 -12.06 -3.89 3.34
C GLY A 330 -11.37 -4.30 4.65
N GLU A 331 -10.19 -3.72 4.97
CA GLU A 331 -9.57 -3.91 6.29
C GLU A 331 -10.45 -3.36 7.41
N GLU A 332 -11.18 -2.28 7.15
CA GLU A 332 -12.11 -1.68 8.09
C GLU A 332 -13.31 -2.57 8.44
N LEU A 333 -13.62 -3.53 7.59
CA LEU A 333 -14.66 -4.55 7.85
C LEU A 333 -14.10 -5.83 8.46
N GLY A 334 -12.78 -5.97 8.52
CA GLY A 334 -12.11 -7.20 8.91
C GLY A 334 -12.27 -8.30 7.86
N MET A 335 -12.24 -7.93 6.57
CA MET A 335 -12.26 -8.90 5.48
C MET A 335 -11.05 -9.82 5.55
N GLU A 336 -11.27 -11.07 5.18
CA GLU A 336 -10.26 -12.11 5.08
C GLU A 336 -9.89 -12.35 3.61
N GLY A 337 -8.72 -12.94 3.35
CA GLY A 337 -8.26 -13.32 2.03
C GLY A 337 -6.78 -13.70 2.10
N VAL A 338 -6.44 -14.84 1.52
CA VAL A 338 -5.07 -15.33 1.42
C VAL A 338 -4.53 -14.94 0.06
N TYR A 339 -3.33 -14.40 0.03
CA TYR A 339 -2.60 -14.19 -1.22
C TYR A 339 -2.09 -15.54 -1.73
N ASP A 340 -2.44 -15.85 -2.96
CA ASP A 340 -1.97 -17.03 -3.68
C ASP A 340 -1.66 -16.62 -5.12
N GLU A 341 -0.40 -16.60 -5.47
CA GLU A 341 0.11 -16.19 -6.79
C GLU A 341 -0.49 -17.01 -7.94
N TYR A 342 -1.01 -18.22 -7.67
CA TYR A 342 -1.36 -19.16 -8.73
C TYR A 342 -2.85 -19.45 -8.88
N PHE A 343 -3.71 -19.23 -7.88
CA PHE A 343 -5.03 -19.84 -7.94
C PHE A 343 -6.24 -19.03 -7.49
N ASN A 344 -6.13 -18.20 -6.47
CA ASN A 344 -7.35 -17.57 -5.95
C ASN A 344 -7.00 -16.32 -5.15
N GLU A 345 -6.90 -15.21 -5.84
CA GLU A 345 -6.59 -13.92 -5.23
C GLU A 345 -7.74 -13.47 -4.31
N GLU A 346 -7.95 -14.23 -3.22
CA GLU A 346 -9.00 -13.97 -2.24
C GLU A 346 -8.89 -12.57 -1.63
N GLN A 347 -7.66 -12.02 -1.57
CA GLN A 347 -7.43 -10.66 -1.08
C GLN A 347 -8.07 -9.58 -1.96
N LEU A 348 -8.45 -9.90 -3.21
CA LEU A 348 -9.13 -9.00 -4.15
C LEU A 348 -10.66 -9.15 -4.15
N GLU A 349 -11.23 -9.93 -3.23
CA GLU A 349 -12.69 -10.11 -3.16
C GLU A 349 -13.44 -8.77 -3.07
N PRO A 350 -14.69 -8.72 -3.62
CA PRO A 350 -15.56 -7.58 -3.51
C PRO A 350 -15.70 -7.03 -2.08
N HIS A 351 -15.63 -5.71 -1.93
CA HIS A 351 -15.99 -5.05 -0.68
C HIS A 351 -17.45 -5.35 -0.32
N LEU A 352 -17.70 -5.87 0.87
CA LEU A 352 -19.02 -6.27 1.28
C LEU A 352 -19.82 -5.10 1.85
N TRP A 353 -20.73 -4.57 1.04
CA TRP A 353 -21.64 -3.51 1.48
C TRP A 353 -22.88 -4.06 2.22
N TYR A 354 -23.38 -5.22 1.79
CA TYR A 354 -24.62 -5.81 2.26
C TYR A 354 -24.41 -7.18 2.90
N GLU A 355 -25.18 -7.49 3.93
CA GLU A 355 -25.05 -8.73 4.68
C GLU A 355 -25.41 -9.99 3.84
N ASN A 356 -26.37 -9.84 2.95
CA ASN A 356 -26.76 -10.92 2.02
C ASN A 356 -25.86 -11.02 0.77
N GLY A 357 -24.87 -10.13 0.63
CA GLY A 357 -24.00 -10.07 -0.53
C GLY A 357 -24.59 -9.40 -1.79
N TYR A 358 -25.80 -8.86 -1.70
CA TYR A 358 -26.51 -8.24 -2.83
C TYR A 358 -27.09 -6.89 -2.45
N GLY A 359 -27.07 -5.94 -3.39
CA GLY A 359 -27.66 -4.63 -3.22
C GLY A 359 -27.07 -3.59 -4.18
N PRO A 360 -27.62 -2.37 -4.21
CA PRO A 360 -27.13 -1.33 -5.10
C PRO A 360 -25.61 -1.08 -4.93
N GLY A 361 -24.87 -1.24 -6.03
CA GLY A 361 -23.44 -1.03 -6.06
C GLY A 361 -22.58 -2.16 -5.49
N GLN A 362 -23.16 -3.28 -5.06
CA GLN A 362 -22.39 -4.47 -4.72
C GLN A 362 -21.73 -5.03 -5.98
N THR A 363 -20.42 -5.18 -5.96
CA THR A 363 -19.68 -5.75 -7.09
C THR A 363 -19.77 -7.29 -7.08
N GLU A 364 -19.83 -7.90 -8.26
CA GLU A 364 -20.03 -9.34 -8.44
C GLU A 364 -19.02 -9.96 -9.43
N TRP A 365 -17.99 -9.21 -9.82
CA TRP A 365 -17.00 -9.67 -10.81
C TRP A 365 -16.22 -10.91 -10.38
N LYS A 366 -16.20 -11.18 -9.06
CA LYS A 366 -15.53 -12.33 -8.44
C LYS A 366 -16.42 -12.94 -7.37
N ALA A 367 -16.47 -14.26 -7.33
CA ALA A 367 -17.20 -15.00 -6.29
C ALA A 367 -16.55 -14.80 -4.91
N LEU A 368 -17.37 -14.68 -3.88
CA LEU A 368 -16.96 -14.58 -2.49
C LEU A 368 -16.56 -15.96 -1.96
N GLY A 369 -15.29 -16.17 -1.68
CA GLY A 369 -14.76 -17.40 -1.11
C GLY A 369 -14.66 -17.36 0.41
N LYS A 370 -13.97 -16.33 0.93
CA LYS A 370 -13.74 -16.12 2.37
C LYS A 370 -14.81 -15.26 3.02
N ASN A 371 -15.14 -14.14 2.40
CA ASN A 371 -16.07 -13.16 2.95
C ASN A 371 -17.51 -13.47 2.50
N ARG A 372 -18.09 -14.53 3.08
CA ARG A 372 -19.41 -15.04 2.64
C ARG A 372 -20.55 -14.15 3.12
N PRO A 373 -21.68 -14.13 2.40
CA PRO A 373 -22.92 -13.57 2.91
C PRO A 373 -23.28 -14.11 4.29
N HIS A 374 -23.85 -13.26 5.13
CA HIS A 374 -24.24 -13.57 6.52
C HIS A 374 -23.08 -13.97 7.46
N SER A 375 -21.81 -13.67 7.08
CA SER A 375 -20.65 -13.88 7.94
C SER A 375 -20.44 -12.76 8.99
N GLY A 376 -21.23 -11.70 8.92
CA GLY A 376 -21.07 -10.51 9.76
C GLY A 376 -19.94 -9.57 9.31
N VAL A 377 -19.32 -9.80 8.16
CA VAL A 377 -18.18 -9.02 7.64
C VAL A 377 -18.63 -7.85 6.74
N SER A 378 -19.91 -7.62 6.52
CA SER A 378 -20.38 -6.53 5.67
C SER A 378 -20.48 -5.19 6.40
N PHE A 379 -20.42 -4.08 5.62
CA PHE A 379 -20.70 -2.75 6.16
C PHE A 379 -22.07 -2.67 6.84
N GLN A 380 -23.12 -3.24 6.20
CA GLN A 380 -24.47 -3.25 6.72
C GLN A 380 -24.56 -3.97 8.08
N ALA A 381 -23.88 -5.08 8.26
CA ALA A 381 -23.91 -5.86 9.49
C ALA A 381 -23.16 -5.18 10.65
N GLN A 382 -22.24 -4.25 10.37
CA GLN A 382 -21.34 -3.71 11.38
C GLN A 382 -21.54 -2.21 11.67
N SER A 383 -21.99 -1.44 10.68
CA SER A 383 -22.10 0.01 10.80
C SER A 383 -23.16 0.40 11.83
N GLY A 384 -22.77 1.21 12.81
CA GLY A 384 -23.63 1.64 13.91
C GLY A 384 -23.84 0.58 15.01
N ILE A 385 -23.28 -0.59 14.88
CA ILE A 385 -23.38 -1.65 15.90
C ILE A 385 -22.23 -1.51 16.90
N ALA A 386 -22.56 -1.11 18.12
CA ALA A 386 -21.57 -0.91 19.19
C ALA A 386 -20.71 -2.17 19.41
N GLY A 387 -19.39 -2.00 19.39
CA GLY A 387 -18.44 -3.08 19.58
C GLY A 387 -18.17 -3.95 18.35
N SER A 388 -18.83 -3.72 17.21
CA SER A 388 -18.45 -4.36 15.94
C SER A 388 -17.01 -4.04 15.56
N TYR A 389 -16.42 -4.87 14.70
CA TYR A 389 -15.06 -4.64 14.23
C TYR A 389 -14.93 -3.27 13.54
N PHE A 390 -15.87 -2.92 12.66
CA PHE A 390 -15.92 -1.64 11.96
C PHE A 390 -15.95 -0.44 12.92
N GLU A 391 -16.81 -0.45 13.95
CA GLU A 391 -16.88 0.67 14.88
C GLU A 391 -15.63 0.79 15.76
N ARG A 392 -15.04 -0.32 16.15
CA ARG A 392 -13.74 -0.34 16.85
C ARG A 392 -12.61 0.17 15.96
N PHE A 393 -12.55 -0.28 14.71
CA PHE A 393 -11.60 0.19 13.70
C PHE A 393 -11.74 1.72 13.50
N LYS A 394 -12.96 2.20 13.28
CA LYS A 394 -13.27 3.61 13.12
C LYS A 394 -12.86 4.47 14.35
N ASN A 395 -12.96 3.93 15.55
CA ASN A 395 -12.49 4.61 16.75
C ASN A 395 -10.97 4.78 16.79
N ILE A 396 -10.22 3.77 16.32
CA ILE A 396 -8.75 3.84 16.21
C ILE A 396 -8.35 4.89 15.16
N LEU A 397 -9.04 4.92 14.01
CA LEU A 397 -8.82 5.93 12.98
C LEU A 397 -9.11 7.34 13.49
N ARG A 398 -10.24 7.51 14.22
CA ARG A 398 -10.58 8.78 14.85
C ARG A 398 -9.48 9.24 15.81
N PHE A 399 -8.97 8.32 16.63
CA PHE A 399 -7.87 8.63 17.52
C PHE A 399 -6.65 9.15 16.75
N ARG A 400 -6.26 8.49 15.63
CA ARG A 400 -5.14 8.94 14.78
C ARG A 400 -5.40 10.32 14.18
N ARG A 401 -6.60 10.55 13.62
CA ARG A 401 -7.00 11.83 13.03
C ARG A 401 -6.97 12.97 14.06
N ASP A 402 -7.51 12.71 15.25
CA ASP A 402 -7.56 13.70 16.32
C ASP A 402 -6.18 13.97 16.96
N ASN A 403 -5.17 13.15 16.59
CA ASN A 403 -3.78 13.27 17.02
C ASN A 403 -2.79 13.32 15.84
N PRO A 404 -2.90 14.34 14.93
CA PRO A 404 -2.06 14.41 13.72
C PRO A 404 -0.57 14.60 14.04
N TRP A 405 -0.24 15.09 15.23
CA TRP A 405 1.12 15.24 15.72
C TRP A 405 1.89 13.89 15.81
N LEU A 406 1.19 12.75 15.93
CA LEU A 406 1.79 11.41 15.93
C LEU A 406 2.59 11.14 14.67
N ARG A 407 2.17 11.68 13.52
CA ARG A 407 2.84 11.54 12.23
C ARG A 407 4.32 11.95 12.30
N PHE A 408 4.61 13.01 13.03
CA PHE A 408 5.93 13.64 13.09
C PHE A 408 6.67 13.39 14.41
N THR A 409 6.23 12.43 15.21
CA THR A 409 6.89 12.09 16.47
C THR A 409 8.21 11.35 16.25
N THR A 410 9.02 11.37 17.31
CA THR A 410 10.25 10.58 17.42
C THR A 410 10.08 9.54 18.51
N ILE A 411 10.40 8.30 18.23
CA ILE A 411 10.52 7.27 19.25
C ILE A 411 11.83 7.49 20.02
N LYS A 412 11.73 7.81 21.32
CA LYS A 412 12.89 8.04 22.21
C LYS A 412 13.39 6.75 22.83
N SER A 413 12.47 5.90 23.26
CA SER A 413 12.81 4.61 23.85
C SER A 413 11.66 3.63 23.74
N ILE A 414 12.01 2.34 23.74
CA ILE A 414 11.06 1.25 23.75
C ILE A 414 11.49 0.27 24.83
N SER A 415 10.56 -0.08 25.72
CA SER A 415 10.76 -1.02 26.80
C SER A 415 9.58 -1.99 26.90
N ARG A 416 9.76 -3.08 27.65
CA ARG A 416 8.67 -4.01 27.94
C ARG A 416 8.71 -4.54 29.36
N LYS A 417 7.56 -4.92 29.88
CA LYS A 417 7.41 -5.67 31.10
C LYS A 417 6.44 -6.82 30.84
N LYS A 418 6.96 -8.05 30.75
CA LYS A 418 6.21 -9.22 30.24
C LYS A 418 5.66 -8.92 28.84
N ASP A 419 4.35 -8.97 28.67
CA ASP A 419 3.64 -8.76 27.41
C ASP A 419 3.24 -7.29 27.14
N LEU A 420 3.50 -6.41 28.12
CA LEU A 420 3.25 -4.97 27.97
C LEU A 420 4.45 -4.29 27.35
N VAL A 421 4.27 -3.74 26.16
CA VAL A 421 5.25 -2.88 25.46
C VAL A 421 4.93 -1.42 25.77
N ARG A 422 5.95 -0.65 26.15
CA ARG A 422 5.86 0.81 26.36
C ARG A 422 6.79 1.52 25.38
N ILE A 423 6.22 2.47 24.65
CA ILE A 423 6.95 3.29 23.68
C ILE A 423 6.91 4.73 24.18
N ASN A 424 8.07 5.36 24.30
CA ASN A 424 8.18 6.79 24.62
C ASN A 424 8.30 7.58 23.30
N LEU A 425 7.30 8.42 23.03
CA LEU A 425 7.27 9.35 21.90
C LEU A 425 7.59 10.76 22.35
N HIS A 426 8.23 11.52 21.46
CA HIS A 426 8.43 12.95 21.60
C HIS A 426 7.96 13.67 20.33
N GLY A 427 7.20 14.73 20.49
CA GLY A 427 6.63 15.49 19.37
C GLY A 427 6.22 16.91 19.79
N SER A 428 5.46 17.58 18.96
CA SER A 428 5.01 18.97 19.19
C SER A 428 4.12 19.15 20.42
N LYS A 429 3.54 18.08 20.96
CA LYS A 429 2.76 18.06 22.22
C LYS A 429 3.58 17.53 23.42
N GLY A 430 4.92 17.58 23.35
CA GLY A 430 5.78 17.07 24.41
C GLY A 430 6.01 15.57 24.34
N ASN A 431 6.07 14.92 25.50
CA ASN A 431 6.30 13.50 25.62
C ASN A 431 4.97 12.73 25.75
N ALA A 432 4.93 11.53 25.16
CA ALA A 432 3.81 10.61 25.34
C ALA A 432 4.32 9.18 25.53
N PHE A 433 3.58 8.41 26.31
CA PHE A 433 3.80 6.97 26.47
C PHE A 433 2.67 6.20 25.83
N LEU A 434 3.01 5.38 24.84
CA LEU A 434 2.10 4.36 24.33
C LEU A 434 2.30 3.06 25.10
N TYR A 435 1.20 2.37 25.35
CA TYR A 435 1.16 1.09 26.01
C TYR A 435 0.40 0.09 25.14
N HIS A 436 1.05 -1.00 24.74
CA HIS A 436 0.45 -2.09 23.97
C HIS A 436 0.61 -3.39 24.75
N ASN A 437 -0.50 -3.99 25.15
CA ASN A 437 -0.51 -5.29 25.81
C ASN A 437 -0.77 -6.39 24.78
N THR A 438 0.27 -7.14 24.42
CA THR A 438 0.18 -8.22 23.43
C THR A 438 -0.29 -9.55 24.01
N GLY A 439 -0.32 -9.68 25.34
CA GLY A 439 -0.76 -10.88 26.03
C GLY A 439 -2.27 -10.96 26.21
N SER A 440 -2.74 -12.08 26.76
CA SER A 440 -4.15 -12.29 27.11
C SER A 440 -4.52 -11.79 28.50
N SER A 441 -3.54 -11.61 29.37
CA SER A 441 -3.75 -11.20 30.77
C SER A 441 -3.68 -9.68 30.92
N ARG A 442 -4.32 -9.16 31.97
CA ARG A 442 -4.23 -7.75 32.34
C ARG A 442 -2.80 -7.37 32.74
N ALA A 443 -2.39 -6.16 32.35
CA ALA A 443 -1.11 -5.58 32.72
C ALA A 443 -1.29 -4.25 33.45
N THR A 444 -0.57 -4.08 34.55
CA THR A 444 -0.55 -2.80 35.30
C THR A 444 0.35 -1.80 34.59
N LEU A 445 -0.18 -0.59 34.33
CA LEU A 445 0.56 0.50 33.75
C LEU A 445 1.37 1.25 34.81
N ASP A 446 2.57 1.64 34.42
CA ASP A 446 3.40 2.58 35.17
C ASP A 446 3.22 3.97 34.55
N THR A 447 2.32 4.76 35.13
CA THR A 447 1.86 6.04 34.61
C THR A 447 2.13 7.16 35.60
N ALA A 448 2.45 8.35 35.10
CA ALA A 448 2.55 9.58 35.89
C ALA A 448 1.23 10.38 35.87
N GLY A 449 0.38 10.16 34.88
CA GLY A 449 -0.88 10.84 34.67
C GLY A 449 -2.06 9.89 34.43
N THR A 450 -3.04 10.37 33.65
CA THR A 450 -4.25 9.63 33.30
C THR A 450 -4.14 9.13 31.84
N PRO A 451 -3.93 7.82 31.63
CA PRO A 451 -3.91 7.28 30.29
C PRO A 451 -5.33 7.20 29.69
N VAL A 452 -5.39 7.31 28.37
CA VAL A 452 -6.61 7.16 27.57
C VAL A 452 -6.53 5.86 26.75
N VAL A 453 -7.61 5.10 26.78
CA VAL A 453 -7.69 3.87 25.96
C VAL A 453 -7.83 4.23 24.48
N ILE A 454 -7.09 3.52 23.62
CA ILE A 454 -7.19 3.63 22.16
C ILE A 454 -8.03 2.48 21.62
N ASN A 455 -7.72 1.26 22.07
CA ASN A 455 -8.43 0.03 21.74
C ASN A 455 -8.46 -0.90 22.93
N GLY A 456 -9.58 -1.58 23.14
CA GLY A 456 -9.77 -2.54 24.22
C GLY A 456 -10.26 -1.90 25.53
N THR A 457 -9.77 -2.35 26.67
CA THR A 457 -10.28 -1.94 27.98
C THR A 457 -9.18 -1.47 28.92
N LEU A 458 -9.41 -0.32 29.55
CA LEU A 458 -8.55 0.28 30.56
C LEU A 458 -9.38 0.58 31.81
N GLU A 459 -8.92 0.11 32.97
CA GLU A 459 -9.63 0.29 34.24
C GLU A 459 -8.67 0.71 35.36
N ARG A 460 -9.19 1.33 36.41
CA ARG A 460 -8.42 1.66 37.61
C ARG A 460 -8.70 0.60 38.69
N LEU A 461 -7.74 -0.27 38.93
CA LEU A 461 -7.84 -1.35 39.90
C LEU A 461 -6.89 -1.09 41.07
N ARG A 462 -7.41 -1.09 42.32
CA ARG A 462 -6.63 -0.83 43.54
C ARG A 462 -5.72 0.40 43.42
N GLY A 463 -6.26 1.48 42.85
CA GLY A 463 -5.53 2.75 42.68
C GLY A 463 -4.54 2.83 41.50
N ARG A 464 -4.34 1.74 40.76
CA ARG A 464 -3.45 1.67 39.59
C ARG A 464 -4.22 1.43 38.30
N TRP A 465 -3.72 1.98 37.18
CA TRP A 465 -4.27 1.72 35.87
C TRP A 465 -3.91 0.30 35.40
N SER A 466 -4.89 -0.39 34.87
CA SER A 466 -4.79 -1.79 34.42
C SER A 466 -5.36 -1.92 33.01
N LEU A 467 -4.51 -2.31 32.05
CA LEU A 467 -4.85 -2.49 30.64
C LEU A 467 -5.15 -3.96 30.38
N ALA A 468 -6.30 -4.25 29.81
CA ALA A 468 -6.69 -5.62 29.46
C ALA A 468 -5.73 -6.24 28.41
N GLY A 469 -5.83 -7.55 28.22
CA GLY A 469 -5.12 -8.23 27.12
C GLY A 469 -5.56 -7.68 25.76
N LEU A 470 -4.68 -7.71 24.78
CA LEU A 470 -4.90 -7.22 23.40
C LEU A 470 -5.44 -5.78 23.35
N SER A 471 -4.97 -4.93 24.23
CA SER A 471 -5.45 -3.55 24.39
C SER A 471 -4.31 -2.54 24.29
N SER A 472 -4.66 -1.31 23.94
CA SER A 472 -3.71 -0.21 23.80
C SER A 472 -4.21 1.07 24.46
N ALA A 473 -3.28 1.82 25.06
CA ALA A 473 -3.55 3.12 25.68
C ALA A 473 -2.42 4.10 25.43
N ILE A 474 -2.71 5.38 25.57
CA ILE A 474 -1.73 6.47 25.51
C ILE A 474 -1.85 7.36 26.76
N GLU A 475 -0.70 7.82 27.23
CA GLU A 475 -0.60 8.88 28.23
C GLU A 475 0.21 10.04 27.64
N VAL A 476 -0.42 11.19 27.47
CA VAL A 476 0.27 12.43 27.05
C VAL A 476 0.71 13.17 28.30
N LEU A 477 1.99 13.44 28.41
CA LEU A 477 2.55 14.23 29.48
C LEU A 477 2.55 15.70 29.03
N ASN A 478 1.65 16.49 29.62
CA ASN A 478 1.71 17.96 29.46
C ASN A 478 2.97 18.46 30.18
N GLU A 479 3.76 19.25 29.49
CA GLU A 479 4.89 19.96 30.08
C GLU A 479 4.44 20.98 31.12
#